data_1f02e149bd067c10e2273fa6abafb306
#
_entry.id   1f02e149bd067c10e2273fa6abafb306
#
_cell.length_a   1.000
_cell.length_b   1.000
_cell.length_c   1.000
_cell.angle_alpha   90.00
_cell.angle_beta   90.00
_cell.angle_gamma   90.00
#
_symmetry.space_group_name_H-M   'P 1'
#
loop_
_entity.id
_entity.type
_entity.pdbx_description
1 polymer ?
#
loop_
_entity_poly.entity_id
_entity_poly.type
_entity_poly.pdbx_seq_one_letter_code
_entity_poly.pdbx_strand_id
1 'polypeptide(L)'
;FWGIAAARLWAKWLSQKAYKRSGSTLENNGGLDKMSKCTTPLLPQISPSMTYDLAISFLTPHRIVAEKVKAKKKIAWIHTDYTRVWVDAEDELKVWQKYDYVASISGDVTNTFLQVFPSLAPKIVEIENILSPTFVRKRAELEDTDKEFRHEGTITLLSVGRFSDAKN
;
A
#
# COMPACT_ATOMS: atom_id res chain seq x y z
N PHE A 1 -13.82 13.04 -18.82
CA PHE A 1 -14.25 12.87 -17.40
C PHE A 1 -15.27 11.75 -17.24
N TRP A 2 -16.31 11.66 -18.07
CA TRP A 2 -17.38 10.64 -17.96
C TRP A 2 -16.87 9.19 -18.04
N GLY A 3 -15.89 8.91 -18.90
CA GLY A 3 -15.29 7.58 -19.03
C GLY A 3 -14.63 7.09 -17.74
N ILE A 4 -13.89 7.97 -17.03
CA ILE A 4 -13.25 7.63 -15.75
C ILE A 4 -14.30 7.39 -14.67
N ALA A 5 -15.36 8.20 -14.60
CA ALA A 5 -16.44 8.01 -13.63
C ALA A 5 -17.15 6.67 -13.84
N ALA A 6 -17.50 6.34 -15.08
CA ALA A 6 -18.10 5.05 -15.44
C ALA A 6 -17.17 3.87 -15.11
N ALA A 7 -15.86 3.99 -15.42
CA ALA A 7 -14.85 2.98 -15.10
C ALA A 7 -14.71 2.74 -13.57
N ARG A 8 -14.83 3.80 -12.76
CA ARG A 8 -14.80 3.67 -11.28
C ARG A 8 -16.02 2.93 -10.74
N LEU A 9 -17.23 3.24 -11.25
CA LEU A 9 -18.45 2.55 -10.84
C LEU A 9 -18.40 1.07 -11.24
N TRP A 10 -17.95 0.79 -12.45
CA TRP A 10 -17.77 -0.56 -12.95
C TRP A 10 -16.73 -1.34 -12.11
N ALA A 11 -15.61 -0.72 -11.79
CA ALA A 11 -14.58 -1.30 -10.95
C ALA A 11 -15.09 -1.67 -9.55
N LYS A 12 -15.89 -0.78 -8.94
CA LYS A 12 -16.53 -1.04 -7.64
C LYS A 12 -17.44 -2.28 -7.70
N TRP A 13 -18.25 -2.37 -8.73
CA TRP A 13 -19.11 -3.53 -8.93
C TRP A 13 -18.32 -4.82 -9.14
N LEU A 14 -17.27 -4.78 -9.98
CA LEU A 14 -16.38 -5.93 -10.23
C LEU A 14 -15.66 -6.39 -8.96
N SER A 15 -15.15 -5.45 -8.15
CA SER A 15 -14.50 -5.76 -6.88
C SER A 15 -15.46 -6.44 -5.91
N GLN A 16 -16.64 -5.89 -5.73
CA GLN A 16 -17.65 -6.50 -4.84
C GLN A 16 -18.08 -7.89 -5.31
N LYS A 17 -18.24 -8.07 -6.61
CA LYS A 17 -18.60 -9.37 -7.20
C LYS A 17 -17.48 -10.41 -6.99
N ALA A 18 -16.24 -10.03 -7.21
CA ALA A 18 -15.07 -10.90 -7.00
C ALA A 18 -14.92 -11.27 -5.53
N TYR A 19 -15.01 -10.29 -4.64
CA TYR A 19 -14.93 -10.49 -3.19
C TYR A 19 -16.05 -11.43 -2.68
N LYS A 20 -17.28 -11.20 -3.09
CA LYS A 20 -18.42 -12.09 -2.72
C LYS A 20 -18.20 -13.52 -3.20
N ARG A 21 -17.63 -13.71 -4.39
CA ARG A 21 -17.34 -15.04 -4.95
C ARG A 21 -16.21 -15.76 -4.22
N SER A 22 -15.25 -15.01 -3.67
CA SER A 22 -14.14 -15.60 -2.91
C SER A 22 -14.58 -16.22 -1.58
N GLY A 23 -15.74 -15.80 -1.03
CA GLY A 23 -16.18 -16.21 0.30
C GLY A 23 -15.29 -15.71 1.44
N SER A 24 -14.39 -14.78 1.17
CA SER A 24 -13.45 -14.26 2.17
C SER A 24 -14.17 -13.43 3.22
N THR A 25 -13.70 -13.55 4.46
CA THR A 25 -14.10 -12.72 5.61
C THR A 25 -13.11 -11.59 5.91
N LEU A 26 -11.97 -11.57 5.18
CA LEU A 26 -10.94 -10.54 5.34
C LEU A 26 -11.41 -9.20 4.79
N GLU A 27 -10.78 -8.11 5.21
CA GLU A 27 -11.06 -6.77 4.68
C GLU A 27 -10.82 -6.73 3.16
N ASN A 28 -11.80 -6.23 2.40
CA ASN A 28 -11.71 -6.14 0.94
C ASN A 28 -10.77 -5.00 0.49
N ASN A 29 -9.53 -5.32 0.26
CA ASN A 29 -8.53 -4.38 -0.27
C ASN A 29 -8.41 -4.42 -1.81
N GLY A 30 -9.02 -5.39 -2.48
CA GLY A 30 -9.02 -5.52 -3.94
C GLY A 30 -9.76 -4.39 -4.68
N GLY A 31 -10.49 -3.52 -3.95
CA GLY A 31 -11.26 -2.42 -4.55
C GLY A 31 -10.38 -1.38 -5.24
N LEU A 32 -9.27 -0.99 -4.62
CA LEU A 32 -8.33 -0.02 -5.19
C LEU A 32 -7.62 -0.57 -6.41
N ASP A 33 -7.25 -1.84 -6.39
CA ASP A 33 -6.59 -2.48 -7.54
C ASP A 33 -7.55 -2.62 -8.72
N LYS A 34 -8.80 -3.06 -8.50
CA LYS A 34 -9.84 -3.09 -9.55
C LYS A 34 -10.12 -1.71 -10.12
N MET A 35 -10.18 -0.67 -9.27
CA MET A 35 -10.33 0.71 -9.72
C MET A 35 -9.16 1.11 -10.61
N SER A 36 -7.94 0.85 -10.18
CA SER A 36 -6.74 1.11 -10.95
C SER A 36 -6.74 0.36 -12.28
N LYS A 37 -7.12 -0.92 -12.30
CA LYS A 37 -7.21 -1.73 -13.51
C LYS A 37 -8.15 -1.11 -14.55
N CYS A 38 -9.31 -0.64 -14.13
CA CYS A 38 -10.30 -0.06 -15.04
C CYS A 38 -9.97 1.36 -15.48
N THR A 39 -9.27 2.14 -14.65
CA THR A 39 -9.01 3.57 -14.93
C THR A 39 -7.64 3.82 -15.56
N THR A 40 -6.59 3.05 -15.22
CA THR A 40 -5.24 3.26 -15.74
C THR A 40 -5.17 3.26 -17.28
N PRO A 41 -5.88 2.38 -18.01
CA PRO A 41 -5.85 2.44 -19.49
C PRO A 41 -6.30 3.79 -20.06
N LEU A 42 -7.20 4.49 -19.36
CA LEU A 42 -7.76 5.78 -19.76
C LEU A 42 -6.83 6.97 -19.43
N LEU A 43 -5.77 6.74 -18.68
CA LEU A 43 -4.80 7.77 -18.30
C LEU A 43 -3.72 7.91 -19.39
N PRO A 44 -3.23 9.13 -19.65
CA PRO A 44 -2.07 9.34 -20.53
C PRO A 44 -0.80 8.74 -19.90
N GLN A 45 0.24 8.58 -20.70
CA GLN A 45 1.58 8.31 -20.20
C GLN A 45 2.10 9.50 -19.40
N ILE A 46 2.77 9.23 -18.29
CA ILE A 46 3.43 10.25 -17.48
C ILE A 46 4.76 10.59 -18.16
N SER A 47 4.94 11.86 -18.51
CA SER A 47 6.13 12.38 -19.19
C SER A 47 6.59 11.48 -20.35
N PRO A 48 5.81 11.36 -21.44
CA PRO A 48 6.03 10.36 -22.50
C PRO A 48 7.39 10.49 -23.20
N SER A 49 7.99 11.68 -23.19
CA SER A 49 9.31 11.98 -23.75
C SER A 49 10.48 11.67 -22.82
N MET A 50 10.22 11.36 -21.54
CA MET A 50 11.25 11.08 -20.55
C MET A 50 11.32 9.60 -20.21
N THR A 51 12.54 9.12 -19.94
CA THR A 51 12.77 7.83 -19.29
C THR A 51 13.52 8.11 -18.00
N TYR A 52 12.89 7.76 -16.87
CA TYR A 52 13.50 7.93 -15.56
C TYR A 52 14.53 6.83 -15.30
N ASP A 53 15.55 7.10 -14.49
CA ASP A 53 16.48 6.05 -14.06
C ASP A 53 15.78 5.10 -13.08
N LEU A 54 14.96 5.65 -12.21
CA LEU A 54 14.21 4.90 -11.19
C LEU A 54 12.79 5.46 -11.06
N ALA A 55 11.81 4.56 -10.99
CA ALA A 55 10.44 4.89 -10.62
C ALA A 55 10.01 4.07 -9.40
N ILE A 56 9.47 4.76 -8.40
CA ILE A 56 9.05 4.14 -7.14
C ILE A 56 7.53 4.28 -7.00
N SER A 57 6.85 3.15 -6.78
CA SER A 57 5.47 3.11 -6.38
C SER A 57 5.39 2.82 -4.89
N PHE A 58 5.21 3.86 -4.09
CA PHE A 58 5.30 3.76 -2.63
C PHE A 58 4.03 3.20 -1.99
N LEU A 59 2.85 3.48 -2.55
CA LEU A 59 1.55 3.01 -2.05
C LEU A 59 0.69 2.44 -3.18
N THR A 60 -0.20 1.52 -2.83
CA THR A 60 -1.26 1.01 -3.71
C THR A 60 -2.16 2.16 -4.22
N PRO A 61 -2.53 2.20 -5.50
CA PRO A 61 -2.37 1.15 -6.50
C PRO A 61 -1.05 1.26 -7.29
N HIS A 62 -0.33 0.17 -7.41
CA HIS A 62 0.96 0.12 -8.09
C HIS A 62 0.88 0.16 -9.62
N ARG A 63 -0.29 -0.12 -10.21
CA ARG A 63 -0.51 -0.24 -11.65
C ARG A 63 -0.13 1.03 -12.44
N ILE A 64 -0.33 2.22 -11.88
CA ILE A 64 -0.04 3.49 -12.56
C ILE A 64 1.45 3.58 -12.88
N VAL A 65 2.33 3.37 -11.89
CA VAL A 65 3.78 3.39 -12.12
C VAL A 65 4.21 2.24 -13.03
N ALA A 66 3.62 1.06 -12.83
CA ALA A 66 3.90 -0.10 -13.67
C ALA A 66 3.65 0.16 -15.16
N GLU A 67 2.55 0.84 -15.51
CA GLU A 67 2.04 0.93 -16.89
C GLU A 67 2.18 2.31 -17.53
N LYS A 68 2.25 3.39 -16.73
CA LYS A 68 2.23 4.77 -17.24
C LYS A 68 3.53 5.54 -17.05
N VAL A 69 4.53 4.94 -16.41
CA VAL A 69 5.85 5.53 -16.23
C VAL A 69 6.90 4.74 -17.01
N LYS A 70 7.72 5.42 -17.81
CA LYS A 70 8.92 4.85 -18.43
C LYS A 70 10.09 5.01 -17.47
N ALA A 71 10.70 3.91 -17.04
CA ALA A 71 11.89 3.92 -16.18
C ALA A 71 12.80 2.74 -16.50
N LYS A 72 14.12 2.91 -16.26
CA LYS A 72 15.11 1.83 -16.39
C LYS A 72 14.92 0.77 -15.32
N LYS A 73 14.55 1.21 -14.10
CA LYS A 73 14.22 0.35 -12.95
C LYS A 73 12.94 0.82 -12.28
N LYS A 74 12.15 -0.14 -11.79
CA LYS A 74 10.92 0.12 -11.05
C LYS A 74 10.91 -0.63 -9.74
N ILE A 75 10.52 0.06 -8.66
CA ILE A 75 10.35 -0.51 -7.32
C ILE A 75 8.91 -0.28 -6.86
N ALA A 76 8.26 -1.30 -6.34
CA ALA A 76 7.01 -1.15 -5.61
C ALA A 76 7.22 -1.48 -4.13
N TRP A 77 6.50 -0.79 -3.24
CA TRP A 77 6.66 -0.89 -1.80
C TRP A 77 5.47 -1.56 -1.15
N ILE A 78 5.71 -2.53 -0.27
CA ILE A 78 4.67 -3.23 0.50
C ILE A 78 4.58 -2.60 1.88
N HIS A 79 3.37 -2.15 2.24
CA HIS A 79 3.04 -1.62 3.57
C HIS A 79 1.89 -2.39 4.25
N THR A 80 1.36 -3.41 3.59
CA THR A 80 0.16 -4.12 4.00
C THR A 80 0.49 -5.53 4.47
N ASP A 81 -0.11 -5.93 5.58
CA ASP A 81 -0.13 -7.33 6.00
C ASP A 81 -1.18 -8.09 5.16
N TYR A 82 -0.69 -8.94 4.27
CA TYR A 82 -1.53 -9.68 3.33
C TYR A 82 -2.34 -10.83 3.97
N THR A 83 -2.10 -11.14 5.24
CA THR A 83 -2.95 -12.09 5.99
C THR A 83 -4.25 -11.46 6.47
N ARG A 84 -4.32 -10.13 6.52
CA ARG A 84 -5.48 -9.36 7.03
C ARG A 84 -6.39 -8.80 5.94
N VAL A 85 -5.98 -8.88 4.69
CA VAL A 85 -6.71 -8.28 3.57
C VAL A 85 -6.97 -9.31 2.49
N TRP A 86 -8.15 -9.21 1.88
CA TRP A 86 -8.44 -9.92 0.65
C TRP A 86 -7.99 -9.09 -0.55
N VAL A 87 -7.27 -9.75 -1.46
CA VAL A 87 -6.83 -9.20 -2.74
C VAL A 87 -7.18 -10.16 -3.87
N ASP A 88 -7.32 -9.65 -5.09
CA ASP A 88 -7.37 -10.49 -6.28
C ASP A 88 -5.93 -10.84 -6.69
N ALA A 89 -5.44 -11.95 -6.11
CA ALA A 89 -4.03 -12.34 -6.21
C ALA A 89 -3.57 -12.53 -7.66
N GLU A 90 -4.42 -13.08 -8.53
CA GLU A 90 -4.06 -13.25 -9.95
C GLU A 90 -3.86 -11.91 -10.66
N ASP A 91 -4.71 -10.94 -10.36
CA ASP A 91 -4.68 -9.62 -10.98
C ASP A 91 -3.53 -8.77 -10.42
N GLU A 92 -3.28 -8.82 -9.12
CA GLU A 92 -2.16 -8.14 -8.48
C GLU A 92 -0.82 -8.71 -8.91
N LEU A 93 -0.68 -10.04 -9.02
CA LEU A 93 0.56 -10.66 -9.46
C LEU A 93 1.02 -10.12 -10.82
N LYS A 94 0.09 -9.89 -11.76
CA LYS A 94 0.40 -9.30 -13.08
C LYS A 94 0.99 -7.90 -12.98
N VAL A 95 0.67 -7.18 -11.93
CA VAL A 95 1.22 -5.85 -11.66
C VAL A 95 2.58 -5.94 -10.99
N TRP A 96 2.69 -6.75 -9.94
CA TRP A 96 3.94 -6.97 -9.20
C TRP A 96 5.07 -7.50 -10.10
N GLN A 97 4.75 -8.37 -11.05
CA GLN A 97 5.72 -8.91 -12.00
C GLN A 97 6.38 -7.84 -12.89
N LYS A 98 5.73 -6.68 -13.10
CA LYS A 98 6.28 -5.57 -13.90
C LYS A 98 7.35 -4.75 -13.17
N TYR A 99 7.58 -5.01 -11.89
CA TYR A 99 8.60 -4.35 -11.09
C TYR A 99 9.88 -5.16 -11.06
N ASP A 100 11.01 -4.47 -11.05
CA ASP A 100 12.35 -5.10 -10.90
C ASP A 100 12.56 -5.56 -9.46
N TYR A 101 12.11 -4.74 -8.50
CA TYR A 101 12.21 -5.01 -7.06
C TYR A 101 10.90 -4.71 -6.36
N VAL A 102 10.68 -5.44 -5.27
CA VAL A 102 9.57 -5.24 -4.35
C VAL A 102 10.16 -4.96 -2.97
N ALA A 103 10.05 -3.72 -2.52
CA ALA A 103 10.55 -3.31 -1.21
C ALA A 103 9.54 -3.69 -0.13
N SER A 104 9.98 -4.39 0.90
CA SER A 104 9.20 -4.73 2.10
C SER A 104 9.74 -3.99 3.31
N ILE A 105 8.85 -3.54 4.20
CA ILE A 105 9.22 -2.76 5.38
C ILE A 105 9.70 -3.59 6.56
N SER A 106 9.54 -4.90 6.52
CA SER A 106 9.99 -5.83 7.58
C SER A 106 9.92 -7.28 7.12
N GLY A 107 10.63 -8.18 7.83
CA GLY A 107 10.55 -9.62 7.60
C GLY A 107 9.13 -10.19 7.77
N ASP A 108 8.35 -9.69 8.72
CA ASP A 108 6.97 -10.14 8.90
C ASP A 108 6.09 -9.80 7.69
N VAL A 109 6.20 -8.57 7.18
CA VAL A 109 5.48 -8.14 5.95
C VAL A 109 5.96 -8.95 4.74
N THR A 110 7.26 -9.23 4.63
CA THR A 110 7.81 -10.13 3.61
C THR A 110 7.15 -11.50 3.66
N ASN A 111 7.13 -12.10 4.84
CA ASN A 111 6.57 -13.44 5.03
C ASN A 111 5.10 -13.52 4.65
N THR A 112 4.27 -12.57 5.10
CA THR A 112 2.85 -12.54 4.78
C THR A 112 2.59 -12.30 3.30
N PHE A 113 3.39 -11.44 2.66
CA PHE A 113 3.32 -11.19 1.22
C PHE A 113 3.68 -12.43 0.40
N LEU A 114 4.74 -13.14 0.77
CA LEU A 114 5.21 -14.33 0.07
C LEU A 114 4.29 -15.54 0.26
N GLN A 115 3.42 -15.58 1.28
CA GLN A 115 2.36 -16.58 1.37
C GLN A 115 1.35 -16.45 0.21
N VAL A 116 1.12 -15.23 -0.26
CA VAL A 116 0.21 -14.95 -1.39
C VAL A 116 0.95 -14.97 -2.73
N PHE A 117 2.19 -14.47 -2.77
CA PHE A 117 2.99 -14.31 -4.00
C PHE A 117 4.37 -14.96 -3.91
N PRO A 118 4.47 -16.29 -3.72
CA PRO A 118 5.76 -16.96 -3.52
C PRO A 118 6.73 -16.80 -4.70
N SER A 119 6.21 -16.63 -5.92
CA SER A 119 7.03 -16.43 -7.13
C SER A 119 7.79 -15.10 -7.15
N LEU A 120 7.47 -14.16 -6.26
CA LEU A 120 8.13 -12.86 -6.17
C LEU A 120 9.32 -12.84 -5.19
N ALA A 121 9.61 -13.95 -4.50
CA ALA A 121 10.73 -14.02 -3.55
C ALA A 121 12.07 -13.50 -4.11
N PRO A 122 12.48 -13.79 -5.37
CA PRO A 122 13.73 -13.28 -5.92
C PRO A 122 13.77 -11.75 -6.11
N LYS A 123 12.62 -11.07 -6.04
CA LYS A 123 12.53 -9.61 -6.23
C LYS A 123 12.45 -8.84 -4.91
N ILE A 124 12.29 -9.53 -3.78
CA ILE A 124 12.14 -8.87 -2.48
C ILE A 124 13.44 -8.22 -2.04
N VAL A 125 13.32 -7.00 -1.57
CA VAL A 125 14.39 -6.26 -0.87
C VAL A 125 13.78 -5.68 0.39
N GLU A 126 14.36 -5.99 1.54
CA GLU A 126 13.89 -5.43 2.81
C GLU A 126 14.49 -4.04 3.02
N ILE A 127 13.61 -3.06 3.17
CA ILE A 127 13.96 -1.65 3.42
C ILE A 127 12.99 -1.15 4.49
N GLU A 128 13.48 -1.07 5.72
CA GLU A 128 12.70 -0.60 6.86
C GLU A 128 12.28 0.86 6.72
N ASN A 129 11.20 1.22 7.39
CA ASN A 129 10.75 2.61 7.46
C ASN A 129 11.78 3.45 8.23
N ILE A 130 12.20 4.54 7.62
CA ILE A 130 13.16 5.47 8.25
C ILE A 130 12.43 6.26 9.34
N LEU A 131 12.87 6.06 10.57
CA LEU A 131 12.49 6.86 11.72
C LEU A 131 13.72 7.60 12.25
N SER A 132 13.65 8.93 12.35
CA SER A 132 14.73 9.73 12.95
C SER A 132 14.45 9.94 14.45
N PRO A 133 15.18 9.30 15.37
CA PRO A 133 15.01 9.52 16.81
C PRO A 133 15.22 10.97 17.21
N THR A 134 16.17 11.65 16.57
CA THR A 134 16.44 13.08 16.80
C THR A 134 15.26 13.95 16.41
N PHE A 135 14.63 13.67 15.26
CA PHE A 135 13.43 14.40 14.85
C PHE A 135 12.27 14.19 15.83
N VAL A 136 12.02 12.94 16.24
CA VAL A 136 10.96 12.61 17.21
C VAL A 136 11.19 13.34 18.53
N ARG A 137 12.42 13.30 19.08
CA ARG A 137 12.75 14.02 20.33
C ARG A 137 12.52 15.53 20.21
N LYS A 138 13.07 16.15 19.17
CA LYS A 138 12.86 17.58 18.92
C LYS A 138 11.38 17.97 18.81
N ARG A 139 10.55 17.13 18.22
CA ARG A 139 9.10 17.34 18.14
C ARG A 139 8.42 17.19 19.49
N ALA A 140 8.85 16.22 20.30
CA ALA A 140 8.32 16.02 21.64
C ALA A 140 8.68 17.15 22.62
N GLU A 141 9.78 17.87 22.37
CA GLU A 141 10.23 19.00 23.19
C GLU A 141 9.56 20.33 22.85
N LEU A 142 8.72 20.39 21.79
CA LEU A 142 8.08 21.64 21.38
C LEU A 142 6.98 22.11 22.33
N GLU A 143 6.33 21.19 23.03
CA GLU A 143 5.23 21.48 23.95
C GLU A 143 5.39 20.65 25.23
N ASP A 144 5.21 21.28 26.38
CA ASP A 144 5.17 20.62 27.68
C ASP A 144 3.74 20.11 27.94
N THR A 145 3.51 18.83 27.70
CA THR A 145 2.22 18.17 27.91
C THR A 145 2.10 17.52 29.29
N ASP A 146 3.13 17.58 30.13
CA ASP A 146 3.13 16.95 31.46
C ASP A 146 1.95 17.40 32.32
N LYS A 147 1.58 18.70 32.23
CA LYS A 147 0.44 19.25 32.99
C LYS A 147 -0.92 18.71 32.54
N GLU A 148 -1.04 18.28 31.27
CA GLU A 148 -2.29 17.76 30.74
C GLU A 148 -2.46 16.28 31.01
N PHE A 149 -1.37 15.52 31.03
CA PHE A 149 -1.40 14.04 31.04
C PHE A 149 -0.88 13.41 32.31
N ARG A 150 -0.15 14.14 33.17
CA ARG A 150 0.32 13.63 34.45
C ARG A 150 -0.62 14.03 35.58
N HIS A 151 -1.27 13.03 36.19
CA HIS A 151 -2.05 13.21 37.41
C HIS A 151 -1.41 12.38 38.51
N GLU A 152 -1.20 12.98 39.69
CA GLU A 152 -0.60 12.32 40.86
C GLU A 152 -1.38 11.05 41.25
N GLY A 153 -0.68 9.94 41.46
CA GLY A 153 -1.31 8.67 41.84
C GLY A 153 -2.02 7.91 40.73
N THR A 154 -1.90 8.34 39.48
CA THR A 154 -2.50 7.67 38.30
C THR A 154 -1.45 7.13 37.34
N ILE A 155 -1.80 6.05 36.61
CA ILE A 155 -1.04 5.55 35.47
C ILE A 155 -1.74 6.03 34.21
N THR A 156 -1.07 6.85 33.41
CA THR A 156 -1.59 7.34 32.13
C THR A 156 -1.16 6.39 31.02
N LEU A 157 -2.12 5.85 30.28
CA LEU A 157 -1.88 5.03 29.08
C LEU A 157 -2.25 5.84 27.84
N LEU A 158 -1.31 5.96 26.90
CA LEU A 158 -1.53 6.63 25.64
C LEU A 158 -1.53 5.62 24.50
N SER A 159 -2.57 5.67 23.67
CA SER A 159 -2.64 4.94 22.40
C SER A 159 -2.83 5.91 21.25
N VAL A 160 -1.98 5.81 20.23
CA VAL A 160 -2.04 6.66 19.03
C VAL A 160 -2.33 5.78 17.82
N GLY A 161 -3.47 6.01 17.18
CA GLY A 161 -3.85 5.23 16.02
C GLY A 161 -5.20 5.66 15.44
N ARG A 162 -5.54 5.10 14.28
CA ARG A 162 -6.90 5.26 13.73
C ARG A 162 -7.84 4.29 14.46
N PHE A 163 -9.05 4.75 14.76
CA PHE A 163 -10.13 3.84 15.19
C PHE A 163 -10.62 3.07 13.95
N SER A 164 -10.17 1.83 13.81
CA SER A 164 -10.52 0.95 12.70
C SER A 164 -10.34 -0.50 13.13
N ASP A 165 -11.09 -1.43 12.51
CA ASP A 165 -11.01 -2.87 12.80
C ASP A 165 -9.59 -3.43 12.66
N ALA A 166 -8.77 -2.85 11.76
CA ALA A 166 -7.37 -3.22 11.59
C ALA A 166 -6.45 -2.83 12.76
N LYS A 167 -6.91 -1.96 13.69
CA LYS A 167 -6.14 -1.46 14.84
C LYS A 167 -6.70 -1.92 16.19
N ASN A 168 -7.88 -2.57 16.20
CA ASN A 168 -8.68 -2.98 17.37
C ASN A 168 -9.04 -1.82 18.29
#